data_f57c878a8a6e4fd350df9e54316237ee
#
_entry.id   f57c878a8a6e4fd350df9e54316237ee
#
_cell.length_a   1.000
_cell.length_b   1.000
_cell.length_c   1.000
_cell.angle_alpha   90.00
_cell.angle_beta   90.00
_cell.angle_gamma   90.00
#
_symmetry.space_group_name_H-M   'P 1'
#
loop_
_entity.id
_entity.type
_entity.pdbx_description
1 polymer ?
#
loop_
_entity_poly.entity_id
_entity_poly.type
_entity_poly.pdbx_seq_one_letter_code
_entity_poly.pdbx_strand_id
1 'polypeptide(L)'
;LYEPEVFGDSTVYADIYNVKPQEAAAYFQDKMEYENMVINFGLRYDYFDPASYYPSDSRNPANQLVLPDSMMSDKVPAPVIDQISPRIGFAYQLGNQAVLHFSYGHFFQMPPLYSMYQNKSFLVSPSDYSTTMGSVLLEPEKTITYEIGLWQELARGLNLDVALFYRDIYNLLSTKIISTYNQIEYGLY
;
A
#
# COMPACT_ATOMS: atom_id res chain seq x y z
N LEU A 1 -28.47 22.09 16.11
CA LEU A 1 -27.09 22.01 15.56
C LEU A 1 -26.32 21.02 16.40
N TYR A 2 -25.85 19.95 15.79
CA TYR A 2 -24.97 18.98 16.44
C TYR A 2 -23.55 19.53 16.34
N GLU A 3 -22.95 19.89 17.47
CA GLU A 3 -21.54 20.23 17.54
C GLU A 3 -20.77 18.96 17.93
N PRO A 4 -19.77 18.54 17.15
CA PRO A 4 -18.97 17.38 17.52
C PRO A 4 -18.16 17.69 18.78
N GLU A 5 -18.16 16.77 19.74
CA GLU A 5 -17.31 16.87 20.92
C GLU A 5 -15.86 16.57 20.53
N VAL A 6 -14.95 17.47 20.86
CA VAL A 6 -13.51 17.28 20.63
C VAL A 6 -12.89 16.79 21.94
N PHE A 7 -12.34 15.58 21.90
CA PHE A 7 -11.63 15.01 23.06
C PHE A 7 -10.27 15.68 23.26
N GLY A 8 -9.82 15.71 24.51
CA GLY A 8 -8.51 16.27 24.86
C GLY A 8 -7.37 15.43 24.28
N ASP A 9 -6.26 16.08 23.93
CA ASP A 9 -5.08 15.52 23.25
C ASP A 9 -4.39 14.35 24.00
N SER A 10 -4.68 14.21 25.30
CA SER A 10 -4.15 13.12 26.15
C SER A 10 -5.05 11.90 26.24
N THR A 11 -6.15 11.87 25.49
CA THR A 11 -7.08 10.74 25.49
C THR A 11 -6.76 9.76 24.38
N VAL A 12 -7.22 8.51 24.52
CA VAL A 12 -7.12 7.48 23.45
C VAL A 12 -7.91 7.81 22.19
N TYR A 13 -8.77 8.81 22.26
CA TYR A 13 -9.60 9.29 21.14
C TYR A 13 -8.97 10.44 20.36
N ALA A 14 -7.84 10.98 20.83
CA ALA A 14 -7.07 12.00 20.13
C ALA A 14 -5.83 11.34 19.52
N ASP A 15 -5.71 11.41 18.20
CA ASP A 15 -4.55 10.87 17.50
C ASP A 15 -3.68 12.02 16.97
N ILE A 16 -2.62 12.32 17.72
CA ILE A 16 -1.69 13.40 17.39
C ILE A 16 -0.31 12.81 17.11
N TYR A 17 0.13 12.93 15.87
CA TYR A 17 1.48 12.55 15.49
C TYR A 17 2.12 13.57 14.55
N ASN A 18 3.43 13.70 14.63
CA ASN A 18 4.23 14.49 13.70
C ASN A 18 5.32 13.60 13.11
N VAL A 19 5.18 13.26 11.85
CA VAL A 19 6.12 12.43 11.09
C VAL A 19 6.45 13.13 9.78
N LYS A 20 7.63 12.85 9.23
CA LYS A 20 8.11 13.45 7.99
C LYS A 20 8.61 12.34 7.06
N PRO A 21 7.71 11.50 6.53
CA PRO A 21 8.12 10.49 5.58
C PRO A 21 8.71 11.13 4.32
N GLN A 22 9.59 10.40 3.66
CA GLN A 22 10.21 10.82 2.41
C GLN A 22 9.78 9.86 1.31
N GLU A 23 9.35 10.43 0.20
CA GLU A 23 8.93 9.68 -0.97
C GLU A 23 9.64 10.21 -2.21
N ALA A 24 10.09 9.29 -3.06
CA ALA A 24 10.67 9.62 -4.35
C ALA A 24 10.30 8.55 -5.37
N ALA A 25 10.12 8.96 -6.61
CA ALA A 25 9.89 8.03 -7.71
C ALA A 25 10.61 8.50 -8.97
N ALA A 26 11.08 7.53 -9.74
CA ALA A 26 11.65 7.76 -11.07
C ALA A 26 11.04 6.74 -12.04
N TYR A 27 10.89 7.12 -13.31
CA TYR A 27 10.42 6.21 -14.33
C TYR A 27 11.16 6.45 -15.67
N PHE A 28 11.27 5.37 -16.40
CA PHE A 28 11.71 5.35 -17.79
C PHE A 28 10.63 4.65 -18.61
N GLN A 29 10.33 5.18 -19.78
CA GLN A 29 9.36 4.58 -20.71
C GLN A 29 9.86 4.78 -22.14
N ASP A 30 9.70 3.74 -22.95
CA ASP A 30 9.95 3.76 -24.38
C ASP A 30 8.75 3.18 -25.14
N LYS A 31 8.48 3.75 -26.31
CA LYS A 31 7.45 3.29 -27.23
C LYS A 31 8.08 3.08 -28.61
N MET A 32 8.08 1.85 -29.05
CA MET A 32 8.57 1.44 -30.35
C MET A 32 7.39 1.15 -31.29
N GLU A 33 7.37 1.81 -32.44
CA GLU A 33 6.33 1.65 -33.45
C GLU A 33 6.94 1.06 -34.73
N TYR A 34 6.34 -0.02 -35.18
CA TYR A 34 6.63 -0.69 -36.44
C TYR A 34 5.36 -0.69 -37.30
N GLU A 35 5.43 -1.08 -38.56
CA GLU A 35 4.29 -1.01 -39.50
C GLU A 35 2.98 -1.58 -38.93
N ASN A 36 3.04 -2.76 -38.28
CA ASN A 36 1.84 -3.44 -37.76
C ASN A 36 1.95 -3.72 -36.26
N MET A 37 2.97 -3.17 -35.56
CA MET A 37 3.25 -3.52 -34.19
C MET A 37 3.64 -2.30 -33.37
N VAL A 38 3.10 -2.22 -32.16
CA VAL A 38 3.50 -1.23 -31.15
C VAL A 38 3.94 -1.96 -29.89
N ILE A 39 5.12 -1.63 -29.41
CA ILE A 39 5.64 -2.14 -28.15
C ILE A 39 5.84 -0.95 -27.22
N ASN A 40 5.30 -1.05 -26.02
CA ASN A 40 5.54 -0.13 -24.91
C ASN A 40 6.32 -0.87 -23.84
N PHE A 41 7.42 -0.29 -23.42
CA PHE A 41 8.20 -0.78 -22.29
C PHE A 41 8.34 0.34 -21.26
N GLY A 42 8.10 0.04 -20.00
CA GLY A 42 8.26 0.97 -18.90
C GLY A 42 8.91 0.32 -17.69
N LEU A 43 9.67 1.11 -16.97
CA LEU A 43 10.26 0.74 -15.70
C LEU A 43 10.06 1.90 -14.74
N ARG A 44 9.49 1.62 -13.56
CA ARG A 44 9.32 2.62 -12.50
C ARG A 44 10.04 2.13 -11.26
N TYR A 45 10.78 3.01 -10.62
CA TYR A 45 11.36 2.84 -9.29
C TYR A 45 10.62 3.73 -8.31
N ASP A 46 10.17 3.17 -7.21
CA ASP A 46 9.54 3.87 -6.10
C ASP A 46 10.38 3.66 -4.84
N TYR A 47 10.54 4.73 -4.07
CA TYR A 47 11.27 4.78 -2.81
C TYR A 47 10.37 5.43 -1.75
N PHE A 48 10.30 4.84 -0.57
CA PHE A 48 9.58 5.39 0.57
C PHE A 48 10.35 5.11 1.86
N ASP A 49 10.67 6.19 2.59
CA ASP A 49 11.21 6.12 3.94
C ASP A 49 10.13 6.56 4.93
N PRO A 50 9.65 5.67 5.82
CA PRO A 50 8.67 6.02 6.84
C PRO A 50 9.17 7.06 7.84
N ALA A 51 10.48 7.29 7.94
CA ALA A 51 11.14 8.19 8.89
C ALA A 51 10.60 8.00 10.32
N SER A 52 10.46 6.76 10.74
CA SER A 52 9.83 6.39 12.00
C SER A 52 10.48 5.15 12.61
N TYR A 53 9.95 4.69 13.73
CA TYR A 53 10.42 3.50 14.44
C TYR A 53 9.24 2.69 14.95
N TYR A 54 9.49 1.43 15.26
CA TYR A 54 8.56 0.50 15.89
C TYR A 54 9.21 -0.11 17.15
N PRO A 55 8.43 -0.58 18.15
CA PRO A 55 8.98 -1.26 19.31
C PRO A 55 9.51 -2.64 18.92
N SER A 56 10.67 -3.03 19.48
CA SER A 56 11.25 -4.36 19.27
C SER A 56 10.36 -5.50 19.79
N ASP A 57 9.52 -5.22 20.79
CA ASP A 57 8.51 -6.12 21.32
C ASP A 57 7.15 -5.43 21.40
N SER A 58 6.26 -5.74 20.48
CA SER A 58 4.89 -5.21 20.41
C SER A 58 3.99 -5.71 21.56
N ARG A 59 4.38 -6.75 22.29
CA ARG A 59 3.61 -7.31 23.42
C ARG A 59 3.97 -6.69 24.75
N ASN A 60 5.02 -5.87 24.83
CA ASN A 60 5.40 -5.20 26.07
C ASN A 60 4.36 -4.16 26.47
N PRO A 61 3.65 -4.32 27.62
CA PRO A 61 2.62 -3.39 28.04
C PRO A 61 3.17 -2.00 28.39
N ALA A 62 4.48 -1.87 28.67
CA ALA A 62 5.11 -0.58 28.92
C ALA A 62 5.16 0.32 27.68
N ASN A 63 5.05 -0.23 26.47
CA ASN A 63 4.94 0.57 25.24
C ASN A 63 3.65 1.40 25.19
N GLN A 64 2.63 0.99 25.93
CA GLN A 64 1.28 1.56 25.93
C GLN A 64 1.06 2.63 26.99
N LEU A 65 2.05 2.84 27.85
CA LEU A 65 1.97 3.75 28.96
C LEU A 65 3.06 4.82 28.78
N VAL A 66 2.80 6.02 29.30
CA VAL A 66 3.81 7.07 29.36
C VAL A 66 4.75 6.75 30.53
N LEU A 67 5.55 5.72 30.35
CA LEU A 67 6.55 5.27 31.31
C LEU A 67 7.96 5.75 30.91
N PRO A 68 8.93 5.70 31.83
CA PRO A 68 10.32 5.98 31.49
C PRO A 68 10.81 5.07 30.34
N ASP A 69 11.63 5.62 29.46
CA ASP A 69 12.20 4.88 28.31
C ASP A 69 12.91 3.58 28.71
N SER A 70 13.45 3.51 29.94
CA SER A 70 14.09 2.29 30.45
C SER A 70 13.16 1.08 30.64
N MET A 71 11.86 1.28 30.62
CA MET A 71 10.86 0.22 30.75
C MET A 71 10.23 -0.15 29.40
N MET A 72 10.39 0.69 28.40
CA MET A 72 9.88 0.47 27.07
C MET A 72 10.76 -0.52 26.29
N SER A 73 10.21 -1.12 25.28
CA SER A 73 10.97 -1.89 24.30
C SER A 73 11.88 -0.97 23.49
N ASP A 74 12.99 -1.50 23.01
CA ASP A 74 13.90 -0.76 22.14
C ASP A 74 13.16 -0.25 20.89
N LYS A 75 13.49 0.99 20.51
CA LYS A 75 12.96 1.62 19.30
C LYS A 75 13.80 1.21 18.10
N VAL A 76 13.25 0.39 17.22
CA VAL A 76 13.91 -0.09 16.01
C VAL A 76 13.51 0.82 14.84
N PRO A 77 14.46 1.38 14.08
CA PRO A 77 14.15 2.17 12.90
C PRO A 77 13.33 1.35 11.89
N ALA A 78 12.30 1.95 11.31
CA ALA A 78 11.53 1.33 10.23
C ALA A 78 12.40 1.15 8.98
N PRO A 79 12.29 0.03 8.27
CA PRO A 79 13.02 -0.17 7.04
C PRO A 79 12.52 0.78 5.94
N VAL A 80 13.42 1.17 5.08
CA VAL A 80 13.09 1.83 3.82
C VAL A 80 12.42 0.80 2.91
N ILE A 81 11.42 1.25 2.17
CA ILE A 81 10.69 0.46 1.20
C ILE A 81 11.08 0.94 -0.20
N ASP A 82 11.54 0.05 -1.03
CA ASP A 82 11.83 0.33 -2.42
C ASP A 82 11.29 -0.76 -3.34
N GLN A 83 10.88 -0.38 -4.54
CA GLN A 83 10.29 -1.28 -5.52
C GLN A 83 10.61 -0.87 -6.95
N ILE A 84 10.88 -1.88 -7.78
CA ILE A 84 10.93 -1.75 -9.23
C ILE A 84 9.66 -2.35 -9.83
N SER A 85 8.99 -1.57 -10.67
CA SER A 85 7.71 -1.92 -11.31
C SER A 85 7.84 -1.91 -12.83
N PRO A 86 8.11 -3.08 -13.46
CA PRO A 86 8.13 -3.20 -14.91
C PRO A 86 6.71 -3.16 -15.49
N ARG A 87 6.59 -2.60 -16.70
CA ARG A 87 5.37 -2.58 -17.50
C ARG A 87 5.70 -2.84 -18.94
N ILE A 88 4.98 -3.75 -19.56
CA ILE A 88 5.15 -4.11 -20.98
C ILE A 88 3.76 -4.12 -21.62
N GLY A 89 3.63 -3.42 -22.74
CA GLY A 89 2.46 -3.46 -23.59
C GLY A 89 2.88 -3.83 -25.01
N PHE A 90 2.08 -4.65 -25.63
CA PHE A 90 2.29 -5.09 -27.01
C PHE A 90 0.95 -5.02 -27.73
N ALA A 91 0.92 -4.41 -28.91
CA ALA A 91 -0.24 -4.42 -29.81
C ALA A 91 0.21 -4.82 -31.19
N TYR A 92 -0.52 -5.72 -31.82
CA TYR A 92 -0.24 -6.20 -33.16
C TYR A 92 -1.49 -6.14 -34.02
N GLN A 93 -1.38 -5.45 -35.15
CA GLN A 93 -2.44 -5.32 -36.12
C GLN A 93 -2.51 -6.57 -36.99
N LEU A 94 -3.63 -7.29 -36.94
CA LEU A 94 -3.95 -8.46 -37.76
C LEU A 94 -4.74 -8.03 -39.00
N GLY A 95 -4.02 -7.72 -40.08
CA GLY A 95 -4.64 -7.17 -41.30
C GLY A 95 -5.25 -5.79 -41.00
N ASN A 96 -6.39 -5.46 -41.64
CA ASN A 96 -7.02 -4.14 -41.55
C ASN A 96 -8.21 -4.10 -40.56
N GLN A 97 -8.56 -5.22 -39.95
CA GLN A 97 -9.84 -5.36 -39.22
C GLN A 97 -9.68 -5.90 -37.79
N ALA A 98 -8.48 -6.25 -37.37
CA ALA A 98 -8.28 -6.78 -36.01
C ALA A 98 -6.98 -6.29 -35.41
N VAL A 99 -6.98 -6.14 -34.07
CA VAL A 99 -5.80 -5.84 -33.24
C VAL A 99 -5.77 -6.78 -32.07
N LEU A 100 -4.66 -7.50 -31.95
CA LEU A 100 -4.34 -8.28 -30.76
C LEU A 100 -3.51 -7.39 -29.83
N HIS A 101 -3.86 -7.32 -28.56
CA HIS A 101 -3.06 -6.62 -27.57
C HIS A 101 -2.75 -7.50 -26.36
N PHE A 102 -1.61 -7.25 -25.75
CA PHE A 102 -1.16 -7.87 -24.53
C PHE A 102 -0.60 -6.80 -23.61
N SER A 103 -0.90 -6.88 -22.33
CA SER A 103 -0.28 -6.04 -21.32
C SER A 103 0.16 -6.87 -20.10
N TYR A 104 1.27 -6.46 -19.56
CA TYR A 104 1.83 -6.97 -18.31
C TYR A 104 2.35 -5.80 -17.50
N GLY A 105 2.03 -5.78 -16.20
CA GLY A 105 2.53 -4.71 -15.36
C GLY A 105 2.48 -5.01 -13.88
N HIS A 106 3.47 -4.44 -13.18
CA HIS A 106 3.47 -4.33 -11.74
C HIS A 106 2.96 -2.96 -11.32
N PHE A 107 2.06 -2.96 -10.35
CA PHE A 107 1.50 -1.76 -9.74
C PHE A 107 1.77 -1.82 -8.25
N PHE A 108 2.17 -0.69 -7.71
CA PHE A 108 2.60 -0.53 -6.34
C PHE A 108 1.80 0.60 -5.71
N GLN A 109 1.26 0.36 -4.52
CA GLN A 109 0.49 1.34 -3.79
C GLN A 109 0.86 1.31 -2.32
N MET A 110 1.37 2.44 -1.82
CA MET A 110 1.62 2.60 -0.39
C MET A 110 0.31 2.55 0.40
N PRO A 111 0.29 1.92 1.58
CA PRO A 111 -0.83 2.00 2.48
C PRO A 111 -1.15 3.46 2.84
N PRO A 112 -2.41 3.77 3.20
CA PRO A 112 -2.74 5.09 3.71
C PRO A 112 -1.87 5.44 4.92
N LEU A 113 -1.37 6.67 4.98
CA LEU A 113 -0.43 7.10 6.05
C LEU A 113 -1.01 6.93 7.45
N TYR A 114 -2.33 7.08 7.62
CA TYR A 114 -2.95 6.83 8.92
C TYR A 114 -2.76 5.39 9.39
N SER A 115 -2.80 4.40 8.48
CA SER A 115 -2.56 2.99 8.84
C SER A 115 -1.13 2.72 9.29
N MET A 116 -0.18 3.60 8.93
CA MET A 116 1.20 3.49 9.37
C MET A 116 1.48 4.23 10.67
N TYR A 117 0.78 5.34 10.93
CA TYR A 117 1.17 6.28 12.00
C TYR A 117 0.12 6.50 13.07
N GLN A 118 -1.12 6.00 12.91
CA GLN A 118 -2.15 6.23 13.91
C GLN A 118 -1.73 5.64 15.27
N ASN A 119 -2.13 6.30 16.34
CA ASN A 119 -1.86 5.94 17.72
C ASN A 119 -0.37 5.66 18.01
N LYS A 120 0.51 6.50 17.48
CA LYS A 120 1.97 6.35 17.64
C LYS A 120 2.43 6.38 19.11
N SER A 121 1.63 6.96 19.99
CA SER A 121 1.88 6.99 21.44
C SER A 121 1.54 5.69 22.16
N PHE A 122 1.05 4.68 21.45
CA PHE A 122 0.64 3.38 21.99
C PHE A 122 -0.37 3.50 23.13
N LEU A 123 -1.31 4.42 23.05
CA LEU A 123 -2.37 4.57 24.02
C LEU A 123 -3.45 3.52 23.76
N VAL A 124 -3.64 2.61 24.67
CA VAL A 124 -4.70 1.58 24.63
C VAL A 124 -5.62 1.78 25.81
N SER A 125 -6.93 1.87 25.53
CA SER A 125 -7.92 1.86 26.58
C SER A 125 -8.15 0.43 27.09
N PRO A 126 -8.04 0.15 28.38
CA PRO A 126 -8.30 -1.18 28.93
C PRO A 126 -9.74 -1.66 28.72
N SER A 127 -10.67 -0.73 28.46
CA SER A 127 -12.10 -1.00 28.26
C SER A 127 -12.53 -1.00 26.81
N ASP A 128 -11.64 -0.68 25.87
CA ASP A 128 -11.97 -0.52 24.46
C ASP A 128 -11.11 -1.44 23.58
N TYR A 129 -11.72 -2.56 23.19
CA TYR A 129 -11.11 -3.54 22.27
C TYR A 129 -10.97 -3.01 20.83
N SER A 130 -11.49 -1.82 20.54
CA SER A 130 -11.46 -1.23 19.20
C SER A 130 -10.21 -0.38 18.93
N THR A 131 -9.32 -0.24 19.92
CA THR A 131 -8.10 0.55 19.72
C THR A 131 -7.21 -0.11 18.68
N THR A 132 -6.95 0.62 17.60
CA THR A 132 -6.08 0.17 16.51
C THR A 132 -4.82 1.02 16.48
N MET A 133 -3.68 0.38 16.29
CA MET A 133 -2.38 1.02 16.12
C MET A 133 -1.90 0.91 14.68
N GLY A 134 -1.27 1.95 14.19
CA GLY A 134 -0.56 1.92 12.93
C GLY A 134 0.72 1.12 12.99
N SER A 135 1.12 0.55 11.87
CA SER A 135 2.39 -0.16 11.74
C SER A 135 3.24 0.43 10.62
N VAL A 136 4.42 0.90 10.97
CA VAL A 136 5.43 1.35 9.99
C VAL A 136 6.12 0.18 9.27
N LEU A 137 5.76 -1.05 9.62
CA LEU A 137 6.21 -2.28 8.96
C LEU A 137 5.26 -2.76 7.86
N LEU A 138 4.18 -2.01 7.58
CA LEU A 138 3.27 -2.33 6.49
C LEU A 138 4.00 -2.33 5.16
N GLU A 139 3.86 -3.44 4.46
CA GLU A 139 4.33 -3.55 3.08
C GLU A 139 3.30 -2.92 2.13
N PRO A 140 3.75 -2.31 1.05
CA PRO A 140 2.85 -1.78 0.04
C PRO A 140 2.05 -2.87 -0.66
N GLU A 141 0.81 -2.55 -1.00
CA GLU A 141 0.04 -3.40 -1.89
C GLU A 141 0.72 -3.50 -3.24
N LYS A 142 0.92 -4.71 -3.71
CA LYS A 142 1.50 -5.02 -5.00
C LYS A 142 0.50 -5.79 -5.86
N THR A 143 0.17 -5.24 -7.03
CA THR A 143 -0.68 -5.90 -8.01
C THR A 143 0.14 -6.26 -9.24
N ILE A 144 0.09 -7.52 -9.66
CA ILE A 144 0.64 -7.98 -10.93
C ILE A 144 -0.53 -8.30 -11.85
N THR A 145 -0.59 -7.64 -13.00
CA THR A 145 -1.67 -7.79 -13.96
C THR A 145 -1.14 -8.35 -15.27
N TYR A 146 -1.86 -9.31 -15.83
CA TYR A 146 -1.70 -9.86 -17.17
C TYR A 146 -3.00 -9.66 -17.91
N GLU A 147 -2.93 -9.17 -19.13
CA GLU A 147 -4.10 -8.97 -19.98
C GLU A 147 -3.77 -9.34 -21.42
N ILE A 148 -4.69 -10.02 -22.05
CA ILE A 148 -4.69 -10.27 -23.50
C ILE A 148 -6.06 -9.91 -24.05
N GLY A 149 -6.09 -9.18 -25.14
CA GLY A 149 -7.36 -8.79 -25.76
C GLY A 149 -7.29 -8.80 -27.27
N LEU A 150 -8.44 -8.95 -27.86
CA LEU A 150 -8.68 -8.92 -29.29
C LEU A 150 -9.79 -7.91 -29.60
N TRP A 151 -9.43 -6.88 -30.33
CA TRP A 151 -10.39 -6.02 -30.98
C TRP A 151 -10.55 -6.44 -32.44
N GLN A 152 -11.80 -6.58 -32.94
CA GLN A 152 -12.07 -6.99 -34.29
C GLN A 152 -13.31 -6.28 -34.86
N GLU A 153 -13.19 -5.73 -36.05
CA GLU A 153 -14.34 -5.29 -36.85
C GLU A 153 -14.96 -6.50 -37.54
N LEU A 154 -16.20 -6.85 -37.14
CA LEU A 154 -16.94 -7.98 -37.70
C LEU A 154 -17.70 -7.60 -38.98
N ALA A 155 -18.20 -6.36 -39.04
CA ALA A 155 -18.86 -5.77 -40.16
C ALA A 155 -18.79 -4.24 -40.06
N ARG A 156 -19.10 -3.52 -41.11
CA ARG A 156 -19.08 -2.06 -41.12
C ARG A 156 -19.95 -1.49 -40.00
N GLY A 157 -19.28 -0.89 -39.00
CA GLY A 157 -19.92 -0.29 -37.81
C GLY A 157 -20.24 -1.29 -36.69
N LEU A 158 -19.82 -2.57 -36.80
CA LEU A 158 -19.97 -3.57 -35.75
C LEU A 158 -18.59 -4.07 -35.31
N ASN A 159 -18.22 -3.73 -34.11
CA ASN A 159 -16.92 -4.10 -33.48
C ASN A 159 -17.14 -5.07 -32.33
N LEU A 160 -16.24 -6.03 -32.19
CA LEU A 160 -16.11 -6.93 -31.06
C LEU A 160 -14.81 -6.58 -30.33
N ASP A 161 -14.89 -6.41 -29.00
CA ASP A 161 -13.75 -6.27 -28.12
C ASP A 161 -13.85 -7.32 -27.01
N VAL A 162 -12.84 -8.18 -26.91
CA VAL A 162 -12.76 -9.24 -25.90
C VAL A 162 -11.43 -9.11 -25.19
N ALA A 163 -11.46 -8.96 -23.88
CA ALA A 163 -10.29 -8.96 -23.05
C ALA A 163 -10.37 -10.03 -21.96
N LEU A 164 -9.28 -10.77 -21.78
CA LEU A 164 -9.07 -11.70 -20.68
C LEU A 164 -7.97 -11.13 -19.80
N PHE A 165 -8.19 -11.10 -18.51
CA PHE A 165 -7.19 -10.63 -17.58
C PHE A 165 -7.03 -11.58 -16.40
N TYR A 166 -5.81 -11.62 -15.86
CA TYR A 166 -5.46 -12.29 -14.62
C TYR A 166 -4.72 -11.30 -13.73
N ARG A 167 -5.04 -11.28 -12.45
CA ARG A 167 -4.47 -10.34 -11.49
C ARG A 167 -4.13 -11.04 -10.19
N ASP A 168 -2.87 -10.91 -9.77
CA ASP A 168 -2.39 -11.29 -8.44
C ASP A 168 -2.26 -10.05 -7.58
N ILE A 169 -2.85 -10.07 -6.38
CA ILE A 169 -2.78 -8.97 -5.42
C ILE A 169 -2.13 -9.50 -4.14
N TYR A 170 -1.09 -8.80 -3.70
CA TYR A 170 -0.30 -9.11 -2.52
C TYR A 170 -0.36 -7.99 -1.50
N ASN A 171 -0.15 -8.31 -0.22
CA ASN A 171 -0.03 -7.37 0.88
C ASN A 171 -1.26 -6.48 1.06
N LEU A 172 -2.46 -7.07 0.94
CA LEU A 172 -3.70 -6.37 1.24
C LEU A 172 -3.72 -5.89 2.70
N LEU A 173 -4.09 -4.63 2.89
CA LEU A 173 -4.18 -4.05 4.22
C LEU A 173 -5.18 -4.81 5.09
N SER A 174 -4.72 -5.27 6.24
CA SER A 174 -5.53 -5.93 7.24
C SER A 174 -5.03 -5.61 8.65
N THR A 175 -5.82 -5.90 9.66
CA THR A 175 -5.43 -5.79 11.07
C THR A 175 -5.30 -7.16 11.70
N LYS A 176 -4.34 -7.30 12.62
CA LYS A 176 -4.22 -8.45 13.50
C LYS A 176 -4.38 -8.02 14.95
N ILE A 177 -4.90 -8.92 15.79
CA ILE A 177 -4.99 -8.68 17.23
C ILE A 177 -3.66 -9.06 17.88
N ILE A 178 -3.11 -8.14 18.65
CA ILE A 178 -1.95 -8.36 19.51
C ILE A 178 -2.44 -8.41 20.96
N SER A 179 -2.08 -9.47 21.67
CA SER A 179 -2.30 -9.60 23.10
C SER A 179 -0.99 -9.35 23.82
N THR A 180 -0.97 -8.34 24.68
CA THR A 180 0.18 -7.98 25.50
C THR A 180 0.39 -8.97 26.66
N TYR A 181 1.55 -8.91 27.30
CA TYR A 181 1.86 -9.80 28.44
C TYR A 181 0.95 -9.61 29.67
N ASN A 182 0.30 -8.45 29.78
CA ASN A 182 -0.71 -8.18 30.80
C ASN A 182 -2.15 -8.38 30.30
N GLN A 183 -2.33 -9.11 29.16
CA GLN A 183 -3.62 -9.51 28.60
C GLN A 183 -4.50 -8.35 28.09
N ILE A 184 -3.92 -7.21 27.77
CA ILE A 184 -4.61 -6.15 27.03
C ILE A 184 -4.49 -6.46 25.53
N GLU A 185 -5.57 -6.34 24.79
CA GLU A 185 -5.61 -6.59 23.36
C GLU A 185 -5.77 -5.29 22.58
N TYR A 186 -5.13 -5.22 21.44
CA TYR A 186 -5.25 -4.12 20.49
C TYR A 186 -5.11 -4.61 19.04
N GLY A 187 -5.72 -3.89 18.10
CA GLY A 187 -5.52 -4.11 16.68
C GLY A 187 -4.20 -3.51 16.22
N LEU A 188 -3.42 -4.23 15.42
CA LEU A 188 -2.23 -3.73 14.74
C LEU A 188 -2.41 -3.92 13.24
N TYR A 189 -2.22 -2.85 12.45
CA TYR A 189 -2.17 -2.91 10.99
C TYR A 189 -0.99 -3.72 10.49
#